data_bdfe2c6d3803cb9553e251f8a16b2ba3
#
_entry.id   bdfe2c6d3803cb9553e251f8a16b2ba3
#
_cell.length_a   1.000
_cell.length_b   1.000
_cell.length_c   1.000
_cell.angle_alpha   90.00
_cell.angle_beta   90.00
_cell.angle_gamma   90.00
#
_symmetry.space_group_name_H-M   'P 1'
#
loop_
_entity.id
_entity.type
_entity.pdbx_description
1 polymer ?
#
loop_
_entity_poly.entity_id
_entity_poly.type
_entity_poly.pdbx_seq_one_letter_code
_entity_poly.pdbx_strand_id
1 'polypeptide(L)'
;MYPVDIRFVMTHDAAVLPEYNHNNPFQGDSGLDVTSVEDVIIPYGGSAVVPVGLKLAYITPGYWFRVEGRSGLGFKHSIAPHFGII
;
A
#
# COMPACT_ATOMS: atom_id res chain seq x y z
N MET A 1 -2.93 14.64 19.78
CA MET A 1 -2.80 13.58 18.77
C MET A 1 -1.90 12.47 19.33
N TYR A 2 -2.37 11.24 19.27
CA TYR A 2 -1.58 10.10 19.73
C TYR A 2 -0.83 9.51 18.54
N PRO A 3 0.50 9.32 18.63
CA PRO A 3 1.23 8.69 17.54
C PRO A 3 0.83 7.23 17.39
N VAL A 4 0.72 6.79 16.14
CA VAL A 4 0.48 5.40 15.79
C VAL A 4 1.82 4.82 15.29
N ASP A 5 2.21 3.69 15.86
CA ASP A 5 3.42 2.98 15.45
C ASP A 5 3.01 1.77 14.61
N ILE A 6 3.56 1.70 13.41
CA ILE A 6 3.34 0.56 12.50
C ILE A 6 4.72 0.04 12.10
N ARG A 7 4.93 -1.26 12.27
CA ARG A 7 6.20 -1.89 11.95
C ARG A 7 6.00 -3.03 10.96
N PHE A 8 6.85 -3.07 9.95
CA PHE A 8 6.85 -4.10 8.93
C PHE A 8 8.16 -4.87 8.93
N VAL A 9 8.07 -6.15 8.58
CA VAL A 9 9.24 -6.97 8.23
C VAL A 9 9.32 -7.04 6.71
N MET A 10 10.49 -6.73 6.16
CA MET A 10 10.73 -6.88 4.73
C MET A 10 11.06 -8.34 4.42
N THR A 11 10.28 -8.93 3.52
CA THR A 11 10.42 -10.35 3.13
C THR A 11 11.03 -10.52 1.75
N HIS A 12 11.46 -9.41 1.12
CA HIS A 12 12.04 -9.40 -0.22
C HIS A 12 13.10 -8.30 -0.30
N ASP A 13 14.18 -8.54 -1.05
CA ASP A 13 15.28 -7.59 -1.16
C ASP A 13 14.87 -6.25 -1.80
N ALA A 14 13.88 -6.27 -2.68
CA ALA A 14 13.38 -5.09 -3.34
C ALA A 14 12.24 -4.39 -2.56
N ALA A 15 11.87 -4.88 -1.38
CA ALA A 15 10.79 -4.30 -0.61
C ALA A 15 11.10 -2.86 -0.16
N VAL A 16 10.08 -2.02 -0.23
CA VAL A 16 10.15 -0.62 0.20
C VAL A 16 9.08 -0.42 1.26
N LEU A 17 9.44 0.25 2.35
CA LEU A 17 8.45 0.60 3.38
C LEU A 17 7.39 1.53 2.78
N PRO A 18 6.14 1.43 3.24
CA PRO A 18 5.11 2.37 2.80
C PRO A 18 5.55 3.81 3.07
N GLU A 19 5.35 4.68 2.08
CA GLU A 19 5.82 6.06 2.17
C GLU A 19 4.81 7.02 1.55
N TYR A 20 4.89 8.30 1.95
CA TYR A 20 4.10 9.34 1.33
C TYR A 20 4.63 9.65 -0.06
N ASN A 21 3.73 9.75 -1.03
CA ASN A 21 4.07 10.14 -2.39
C ASN A 21 4.44 11.62 -2.50
N HIS A 22 3.85 12.46 -1.64
CA HIS A 22 4.12 13.90 -1.61
C HIS A 22 4.67 14.29 -0.23
N ASN A 23 5.81 14.98 -0.23
CA ASN A 23 6.45 15.44 1.00
C ASN A 23 5.92 16.79 1.51
N ASN A 24 4.77 17.22 1.04
CA ASN A 24 4.17 18.48 1.47
C ASN A 24 3.13 18.23 2.56
N PRO A 25 3.41 18.63 3.82
CA PRO A 25 2.48 18.39 4.93
C PRO A 25 1.16 19.14 4.79
N PHE A 26 1.09 20.15 3.94
CA PHE A 26 -0.12 20.95 3.72
C PHE A 26 -1.01 20.40 2.59
N GLN A 27 -0.46 19.59 1.71
CA GLN A 27 -1.25 18.93 0.67
C GLN A 27 -1.74 17.55 1.07
N GLY A 28 -1.19 16.99 2.12
CA GLY A 28 -1.67 15.83 2.85
C GLY A 28 -2.17 14.65 2.04
N ASP A 29 -1.29 13.73 1.67
CA ASP A 29 -1.77 12.41 1.28
C ASP A 29 -2.45 11.76 2.48
N SER A 30 -3.66 11.24 2.29
CA SER A 30 -4.39 10.55 3.36
C SER A 30 -3.85 9.15 3.63
N GLY A 31 -2.99 8.62 2.76
CA GLY A 31 -2.43 7.28 2.89
C GLY A 31 -0.98 7.21 2.44
N LEU A 32 -0.36 6.08 2.76
CA LEU A 32 1.01 5.75 2.35
C LEU A 32 0.97 4.85 1.12
N ASP A 33 1.88 5.10 0.17
CA ASP A 33 2.00 4.27 -1.03
C ASP A 33 2.73 2.97 -0.73
N VAL A 34 2.23 1.88 -1.30
CA VAL A 34 2.84 0.56 -1.27
C VAL A 34 3.35 0.23 -2.67
N THR A 35 4.54 -0.33 -2.75
CA THR A 35 5.24 -0.56 -4.02
C THR A 35 5.39 -2.06 -4.30
N SER A 36 5.07 -2.48 -5.53
CA SER A 36 5.33 -3.85 -5.98
C SER A 36 6.84 -4.12 -6.03
N VAL A 37 7.26 -5.32 -5.63
CA VAL A 37 8.67 -5.75 -5.71
C VAL A 37 9.05 -6.33 -7.06
N GLU A 38 8.06 -6.52 -7.95
CA GLU A 38 8.30 -7.08 -9.29
C GLU A 38 7.27 -6.56 -10.28
N ASP A 39 7.57 -6.70 -11.56
CA ASP A 39 6.60 -6.42 -12.61
C ASP A 39 5.51 -7.49 -12.61
N VAL A 40 4.26 -7.06 -12.73
CA VAL A 40 3.10 -7.94 -12.72
C VAL A 40 2.24 -7.67 -13.94
N ILE A 41 1.85 -8.71 -14.65
CA ILE A 41 0.91 -8.63 -15.76
C ILE A 41 -0.48 -8.99 -15.25
N ILE A 42 -1.42 -8.05 -15.41
CA ILE A 42 -2.83 -8.28 -15.08
C ILE A 42 -3.56 -8.57 -16.39
N PRO A 43 -4.10 -9.80 -16.57
CA PRO A 43 -4.83 -10.13 -17.79
C PRO A 43 -6.05 -9.22 -17.98
N TYR A 44 -6.40 -8.95 -19.24
CA TYR A 44 -7.61 -8.18 -19.55
C TYR A 44 -8.83 -8.83 -18.91
N GLY A 45 -9.57 -8.03 -18.13
CA GLY A 45 -10.75 -8.52 -17.39
C GLY A 45 -10.45 -9.48 -16.24
N GLY A 46 -9.16 -9.68 -15.92
CA GLY A 46 -8.74 -10.59 -14.85
C GLY A 46 -8.16 -9.89 -13.65
N SER A 47 -7.49 -10.65 -12.81
CA SER A 47 -6.81 -10.15 -11.63
C SER A 47 -5.45 -10.85 -11.46
N ALA A 48 -4.59 -10.23 -10.65
CA ALA A 48 -3.30 -10.80 -10.31
C ALA A 48 -2.95 -10.44 -8.87
N VAL A 49 -2.15 -11.29 -8.24
CA VAL A 49 -1.57 -11.00 -6.94
C VAL A 49 -0.31 -10.17 -7.15
N VAL A 50 -0.22 -9.03 -6.46
CA VAL A 50 0.92 -8.12 -6.54
C VAL A 50 1.73 -8.24 -5.25
N PRO A 51 2.92 -8.84 -5.28
CA PRO A 51 3.73 -8.96 -4.08
C PRO A 51 4.36 -7.61 -3.72
N VAL A 52 4.32 -7.25 -2.45
CA VAL A 52 4.94 -6.02 -1.93
C VAL A 52 6.10 -6.31 -0.98
N GLY A 53 6.33 -7.57 -0.64
CA GLY A 53 7.46 -7.98 0.18
C GLY A 53 7.44 -7.47 1.60
N LEU A 54 6.27 -7.19 2.16
CA LEU A 54 6.10 -6.67 3.51
C LEU A 54 5.18 -7.58 4.32
N LYS A 55 5.51 -7.74 5.59
CA LYS A 55 4.66 -8.43 6.57
C LYS A 55 4.47 -7.51 7.76
N LEU A 56 3.22 -7.35 8.19
CA LEU A 56 2.92 -6.56 9.38
C LEU A 56 3.47 -7.27 10.62
N ALA A 57 4.35 -6.60 11.34
CA ALA A 57 4.93 -7.10 12.59
C ALA A 57 4.24 -6.50 13.81
N TYR A 58 3.81 -5.23 13.73
CA TYR A 58 3.19 -4.54 14.85
C TYR A 58 2.38 -3.35 14.37
N ILE A 59 1.27 -3.12 15.03
CA ILE A 59 0.52 -1.87 14.93
C ILE A 59 0.02 -1.50 16.32
N THR A 60 0.02 -0.23 16.65
CA THR A 60 -0.49 0.26 17.93
C THR A 60 -1.88 -0.31 18.22
N PRO A 61 -2.12 -0.93 19.39
CA PRO A 61 -3.44 -1.50 19.71
C PRO A 61 -4.57 -0.51 19.57
N GLY A 62 -5.70 -0.96 19.03
CA GLY A 62 -6.86 -0.12 18.77
C GLY A 62 -6.86 0.53 17.41
N TYR A 63 -5.83 0.33 16.60
CA TYR A 63 -5.72 0.85 15.23
C TYR A 63 -5.69 -0.26 14.21
N TRP A 64 -6.14 0.07 13.02
CA TRP A 64 -6.10 -0.81 11.86
C TRP A 64 -5.91 0.02 10.60
N PHE A 65 -5.56 -0.62 9.50
CA PHE A 65 -5.49 0.05 8.20
C PHE A 65 -6.15 -0.81 7.13
N ARG A 66 -6.43 -0.21 6.01
CA ARG A 66 -6.93 -0.92 4.84
C ARG A 66 -6.15 -0.52 3.60
N VAL A 67 -6.15 -1.41 2.62
CA VAL A 67 -5.54 -1.16 1.32
C VAL A 67 -6.59 -0.56 0.40
N GLU A 68 -6.26 0.56 -0.23
CA GLU A 68 -7.12 1.24 -1.17
C GLU A 68 -6.41 1.45 -2.50
N GLY A 69 -7.20 1.62 -3.56
CA GLY A 69 -6.68 1.92 -4.88
C GLY A 69 -6.19 3.35 -4.99
N ARG A 70 -5.21 3.57 -5.85
CA ARG A 70 -4.79 4.91 -6.24
C ARG A 70 -5.72 5.45 -7.31
N SER A 71 -6.10 6.72 -7.19
CA SER A 71 -7.00 7.36 -8.16
C SER A 71 -6.46 7.30 -9.59
N GLY A 72 -5.16 7.52 -9.78
CA GLY A 72 -4.56 7.46 -11.11
C GLY A 72 -4.65 6.08 -11.76
N LEU A 73 -4.46 5.01 -11.00
CA LEU A 73 -4.61 3.65 -11.51
C LEU A 73 -6.07 3.33 -11.83
N GLY A 74 -7.01 3.77 -10.99
CA GLY A 74 -8.44 3.56 -11.21
C GLY A 74 -8.96 4.32 -12.43
N PHE A 75 -8.66 5.60 -12.55
CA PHE A 75 -9.17 6.44 -13.63
C PHE A 75 -8.47 6.21 -14.97
N LYS A 76 -7.15 6.02 -14.97
CA LYS A 76 -6.37 5.92 -16.20
C LYS A 76 -6.22 4.49 -16.71
N HIS A 77 -6.21 3.52 -15.82
CA HIS A 77 -5.85 2.14 -16.15
C HIS A 77 -6.88 1.12 -15.72
N SER A 78 -7.98 1.55 -15.09
CA SER A 78 -9.05 0.65 -14.62
C SER A 78 -8.52 -0.45 -13.69
N ILE A 79 -7.53 -0.13 -12.85
CA ILE A 79 -6.92 -1.07 -11.91
C ILE A 79 -7.41 -0.73 -10.51
N ALA A 80 -7.97 -1.72 -9.83
CA ALA A 80 -8.45 -1.57 -8.45
C ALA A 80 -8.00 -2.75 -7.60
N PRO A 81 -7.68 -2.54 -6.31
CA PRO A 81 -7.36 -3.63 -5.41
C PRO A 81 -8.63 -4.33 -4.95
N HIS A 82 -8.49 -5.59 -4.57
CA HIS A 82 -9.48 -6.22 -3.70
C HIS A 82 -9.28 -5.70 -2.29
N PHE A 83 -10.34 -5.24 -1.66
CA PHE A 83 -10.23 -4.64 -0.34
C PHE A 83 -9.79 -5.62 0.71
N GLY A 84 -8.89 -5.17 1.59
CA GLY A 84 -8.48 -5.92 2.76
C GLY A 84 -8.33 -4.99 3.96
N ILE A 85 -8.85 -5.40 5.09
CA ILE A 85 -8.66 -4.71 6.37
C ILE A 85 -7.63 -5.49 7.17
N ILE A 86 -6.61 -4.80 7.61
CA ILE A 86 -5.50 -5.40 8.33
C ILE A 86 -5.51 -4.97 9.81
#